data_1b2996a1e2ac67ed69515aafe28971fd
#
_entry.id   1b2996a1e2ac67ed69515aafe28971fd
#
_cell.length_a   1.000
_cell.length_b   1.000
_cell.length_c   1.000
_cell.angle_alpha   90.00
_cell.angle_beta   90.00
_cell.angle_gamma   90.00
#
_symmetry.space_group_name_H-M   'P 1'
#
loop_
_entity.id
_entity.type
_entity.pdbx_description
1 polymer ?
#
loop_
_entity_poly.entity_id
_entity_poly.type
_entity_poly.pdbx_seq_one_letter_code
_entity_poly.pdbx_strand_id
1 'polypeptide(L)'
;MYWLVEEDKQLEVLLNSGYKEAFIEVIPYSNNVHPVENLVSLVYIRPINASKGYMLCVSHSETLNVLKTRVDELVNKFDILFCRDKKEILHYYPSKALYDINVPPTTYIRPLTKAHEVIYYKHKDEKNINTFIPVAKHYEMCEQIYNDLKLNINQIKTDYDEFFNHRVSVVFNAIERNGIQVHVPTFEEHFHTLDSERVYTQFNLKTTTTRPSNKFKGVNYAALNKENGCRKSFIPSNNYLYEIDISAYHPSLSCRLVDYSFPTVDIHSHLQQLYGVSYKESKELTFKQLYGGVFKQYKHLEFFSKIDIYVKELWNTFESDGEITCPV
;
A
#
# COMPACT_ATOMS: atom_id res chain seq x y z
N MET A 1 -5.98 29.16 -11.64
CA MET A 1 -6.64 28.90 -12.95
C MET A 1 -5.99 27.63 -13.51
N TYR A 2 -6.77 26.62 -13.85
CA TYR A 2 -6.34 25.31 -14.39
C TYR A 2 -6.81 25.14 -15.84
N TRP A 3 -6.30 24.13 -16.51
CA TRP A 3 -6.77 23.74 -17.82
C TRP A 3 -7.84 22.67 -17.67
N LEU A 4 -9.07 22.98 -18.06
CA LEU A 4 -10.18 22.04 -18.09
C LEU A 4 -10.21 21.35 -19.46
N VAL A 5 -10.31 20.02 -19.45
CA VAL A 5 -10.41 19.17 -20.64
C VAL A 5 -11.71 18.38 -20.55
N GLU A 6 -12.72 18.86 -21.25
CA GLU A 6 -14.07 18.29 -21.29
C GLU A 6 -14.54 17.97 -22.71
N GLU A 7 -13.71 18.29 -23.70
CA GLU A 7 -13.95 18.04 -25.12
C GLU A 7 -12.69 17.45 -25.81
N ASP A 8 -12.89 16.66 -26.84
CA ASP A 8 -11.82 16.01 -27.60
C ASP A 8 -10.81 17.00 -28.19
N LYS A 9 -11.24 18.20 -28.62
CA LYS A 9 -10.32 19.24 -29.13
C LYS A 9 -9.27 19.68 -28.11
N GLN A 10 -9.68 19.76 -26.84
CA GLN A 10 -8.77 20.14 -25.75
C GLN A 10 -7.82 19.00 -25.43
N LEU A 11 -8.31 17.75 -25.51
CA LEU A 11 -7.49 16.55 -25.33
C LEU A 11 -6.43 16.42 -26.44
N GLU A 12 -6.78 16.73 -27.68
CA GLU A 12 -5.84 16.72 -28.82
C GLU A 12 -4.64 17.64 -28.60
N VAL A 13 -4.81 18.75 -27.90
CA VAL A 13 -3.70 19.64 -27.56
C VAL A 13 -2.67 18.91 -26.68
N LEU A 14 -3.13 18.13 -25.71
CA LEU A 14 -2.25 17.31 -24.87
C LEU A 14 -1.66 16.12 -25.63
N LEU A 15 -2.45 15.45 -26.45
CA LEU A 15 -1.99 14.34 -27.28
C LEU A 15 -0.90 14.78 -28.26
N ASN A 16 -1.00 15.98 -28.83
CA ASN A 16 -0.02 16.52 -29.76
C ASN A 16 1.10 17.33 -29.08
N SER A 17 1.09 17.45 -27.75
CA SER A 17 2.15 18.09 -27.00
C SER A 17 3.43 17.25 -27.02
N GLY A 18 4.58 17.90 -26.91
CA GLY A 18 5.89 17.24 -26.79
C GLY A 18 6.22 16.70 -25.41
N TYR A 19 5.28 16.73 -24.46
CA TYR A 19 5.52 16.27 -23.10
C TYR A 19 5.77 14.75 -23.04
N LYS A 20 6.82 14.35 -22.35
CA LYS A 20 7.24 12.96 -22.16
C LYS A 20 7.00 12.46 -20.74
N GLU A 21 7.02 13.36 -19.78
CA GLU A 21 6.90 13.06 -18.37
C GLU A 21 5.79 13.90 -17.74
N ALA A 22 4.98 13.29 -16.91
CA ALA A 22 3.94 13.99 -16.18
C ALA A 22 3.70 13.36 -14.80
N PHE A 23 3.08 14.12 -13.90
CA PHE A 23 2.44 13.59 -12.70
C PHE A 23 0.96 13.30 -13.00
N ILE A 24 0.46 12.20 -12.52
CA ILE A 24 -0.94 11.77 -12.67
C ILE A 24 -1.59 11.48 -11.32
N GLU A 25 -2.84 11.93 -11.16
CA GLU A 25 -3.73 11.51 -10.07
C GLU A 25 -5.09 11.16 -10.66
N VAL A 26 -5.70 10.09 -10.16
CA VAL A 26 -7.03 9.64 -10.58
C VAL A 26 -8.01 9.86 -9.45
N ILE A 27 -9.11 10.54 -9.76
CA ILE A 27 -10.22 10.75 -8.82
C ILE A 27 -11.35 9.78 -9.21
N PRO A 28 -11.62 8.75 -8.37
CA PRO A 28 -12.69 7.82 -8.64
C PRO A 28 -14.06 8.51 -8.50
N TYR A 29 -15.09 7.92 -9.09
CA TYR A 29 -16.47 8.40 -8.94
C TYR A 29 -16.89 8.43 -7.46
N SER A 30 -16.57 7.38 -6.71
CA SER A 30 -16.85 7.28 -5.28
C SER A 30 -15.67 6.65 -4.52
N ASN A 31 -15.38 7.15 -3.32
CA ASN A 31 -14.38 6.57 -2.41
C ASN A 31 -14.89 5.31 -1.68
N ASN A 32 -16.19 5.05 -1.71
CA ASN A 32 -16.85 3.91 -1.03
C ASN A 32 -17.08 2.70 -1.93
N VAL A 33 -16.75 2.81 -3.22
CA VAL A 33 -16.86 1.73 -4.21
C VAL A 33 -15.47 1.19 -4.48
N HIS A 34 -15.35 -0.15 -4.50
CA HIS A 34 -14.08 -0.77 -4.81
C HIS A 34 -13.64 -0.42 -6.24
N PRO A 35 -12.34 -0.14 -6.51
CA PRO A 35 -11.89 0.29 -7.84
C PRO A 35 -12.29 -0.62 -9.01
N VAL A 36 -12.46 -1.92 -8.76
CA VAL A 36 -12.93 -2.90 -9.77
C VAL A 36 -14.34 -2.62 -10.27
N GLU A 37 -15.19 -2.04 -9.41
CA GLU A 37 -16.59 -1.73 -9.69
C GLU A 37 -16.84 -0.23 -9.88
N ASN A 38 -15.80 0.58 -9.75
CA ASN A 38 -15.88 2.03 -9.70
C ASN A 38 -15.56 2.65 -11.07
N LEU A 39 -16.09 3.83 -11.28
CA LEU A 39 -15.78 4.65 -12.43
C LEU A 39 -14.73 5.71 -12.10
N VAL A 40 -14.12 6.28 -13.13
CA VAL A 40 -13.26 7.45 -13.01
C VAL A 40 -14.12 8.70 -13.15
N SER A 41 -14.06 9.60 -12.18
CA SER A 41 -14.71 10.91 -12.29
C SER A 41 -13.82 11.88 -13.06
N LEU A 42 -12.60 12.08 -12.58
CA LEU A 42 -11.63 13.02 -13.14
C LEU A 42 -10.22 12.39 -13.21
N VAL A 43 -9.41 12.88 -14.13
CA VAL A 43 -7.97 12.59 -14.18
C VAL A 43 -7.21 13.91 -14.18
N TYR A 44 -6.32 14.07 -13.21
CA TYR A 44 -5.38 15.17 -13.19
C TYR A 44 -4.07 14.76 -13.85
N ILE A 45 -3.59 15.55 -14.79
CA ILE A 45 -2.29 15.37 -15.44
C ILE A 45 -1.51 16.69 -15.36
N ARG A 46 -0.31 16.61 -14.79
CA ARG A 46 0.62 17.72 -14.70
C ARG A 46 1.92 17.38 -15.41
N PRO A 47 2.13 17.80 -16.66
CA PRO A 47 3.44 17.68 -17.30
C PRO A 47 4.51 18.35 -16.45
N ILE A 48 5.67 17.71 -16.27
CA ILE A 48 6.70 18.13 -15.30
C ILE A 48 7.16 19.57 -15.55
N ASN A 49 7.28 19.96 -16.82
CA ASN A 49 7.73 21.30 -17.21
C ASN A 49 6.59 22.29 -17.50
N ALA A 50 5.32 21.92 -17.23
CA ALA A 50 4.21 22.82 -17.45
C ALA A 50 3.98 23.74 -16.24
N SER A 51 3.48 24.95 -16.48
CA SER A 51 3.15 25.91 -15.41
C SER A 51 1.89 25.55 -14.64
N LYS A 52 1.03 24.68 -15.19
CA LYS A 52 -0.28 24.30 -14.64
C LYS A 52 -0.63 22.86 -15.00
N GLY A 53 -1.50 22.25 -14.19
CA GLY A 53 -2.08 20.94 -14.45
C GLY A 53 -3.35 21.02 -15.33
N TYR A 54 -3.73 19.89 -15.85
CA TYR A 54 -4.92 19.65 -16.64
C TYR A 54 -5.88 18.76 -15.86
N MET A 55 -7.15 19.14 -15.79
CA MET A 55 -8.24 18.33 -15.27
C MET A 55 -9.04 17.75 -16.44
N LEU A 56 -8.96 16.45 -16.63
CA LEU A 56 -9.71 15.71 -17.65
C LEU A 56 -10.99 15.17 -17.02
N CYS A 57 -12.13 15.54 -17.58
CA CYS A 57 -13.45 15.13 -17.10
C CYS A 57 -13.86 13.84 -17.81
N VAL A 58 -14.06 12.76 -17.06
CA VAL A 58 -14.40 11.42 -17.61
C VAL A 58 -15.84 11.02 -17.29
N SER A 59 -16.25 11.19 -16.03
CA SER A 59 -17.61 10.92 -15.56
C SER A 59 -17.95 11.89 -14.42
N HIS A 60 -17.80 13.19 -14.68
CA HIS A 60 -18.08 14.25 -13.70
C HIS A 60 -19.42 14.93 -13.98
N SER A 61 -20.19 15.25 -12.90
CA SER A 61 -21.56 15.77 -13.03
C SER A 61 -21.62 17.24 -13.44
N GLU A 62 -20.54 18.00 -13.21
CA GLU A 62 -20.48 19.44 -13.41
C GLU A 62 -20.10 19.84 -14.85
N THR A 63 -19.59 18.90 -15.66
CA THR A 63 -18.92 19.20 -16.94
C THR A 63 -19.37 18.28 -18.07
N LEU A 64 -19.04 18.63 -19.28
CA LEU A 64 -18.95 17.66 -20.38
C LEU A 64 -17.80 16.67 -20.07
N ASN A 65 -17.83 15.52 -20.73
CA ASN A 65 -16.90 14.43 -20.41
C ASN A 65 -16.26 13.88 -21.69
N VAL A 66 -14.95 13.67 -21.65
CA VAL A 66 -14.21 12.97 -22.70
C VAL A 66 -14.31 11.45 -22.51
N LEU A 67 -14.20 10.71 -23.59
CA LEU A 67 -14.24 9.24 -23.51
C LEU A 67 -13.01 8.71 -22.76
N LYS A 68 -13.25 7.74 -21.87
CA LYS A 68 -12.17 7.08 -21.12
C LYS A 68 -11.09 6.50 -22.05
N THR A 69 -11.47 5.93 -23.18
CA THR A 69 -10.54 5.38 -24.17
C THR A 69 -9.56 6.41 -24.75
N ARG A 70 -10.00 7.68 -24.89
CA ARG A 70 -9.14 8.77 -25.30
C ARG A 70 -8.16 9.19 -24.20
N VAL A 71 -8.58 9.08 -22.95
CA VAL A 71 -7.68 9.30 -21.81
C VAL A 71 -6.68 8.13 -21.70
N ASP A 72 -7.08 6.89 -22.00
CA ASP A 72 -6.17 5.74 -22.10
C ASP A 72 -5.07 5.98 -23.15
N GLU A 73 -5.39 6.56 -24.32
CA GLU A 73 -4.38 6.97 -25.32
C GLU A 73 -3.40 7.98 -24.74
N LEU A 74 -3.89 9.00 -24.06
CA LEU A 74 -3.05 10.03 -23.46
C LEU A 74 -2.12 9.46 -22.38
N VAL A 75 -2.63 8.62 -21.49
CA VAL A 75 -1.84 7.97 -20.44
C VAL A 75 -0.73 7.10 -21.04
N ASN A 76 -1.00 6.39 -22.13
CA ASN A 76 -0.02 5.55 -22.81
C ASN A 76 1.00 6.31 -23.66
N LYS A 77 0.80 7.60 -23.89
CA LYS A 77 1.73 8.44 -24.63
C LYS A 77 2.98 8.82 -23.83
N PHE A 78 2.85 8.93 -22.51
CA PHE A 78 3.95 9.36 -21.65
C PHE A 78 4.98 8.25 -21.48
N ASP A 79 6.25 8.64 -21.49
CA ASP A 79 7.37 7.74 -21.21
C ASP A 79 7.43 7.40 -19.71
N ILE A 80 7.11 8.41 -18.85
CA ILE A 80 7.03 8.25 -17.40
C ILE A 80 5.81 9.02 -16.84
N LEU A 81 5.04 8.36 -16.00
CA LEU A 81 3.95 8.96 -15.23
C LEU A 81 4.21 8.80 -13.73
N PHE A 82 4.67 9.86 -13.09
CA PHE A 82 4.82 9.90 -11.64
C PHE A 82 3.47 9.97 -10.96
N CYS A 83 3.31 9.27 -9.84
CA CYS A 83 2.04 9.24 -9.13
C CYS A 83 2.21 9.08 -7.61
N ARG A 84 1.15 9.39 -6.88
CA ARG A 84 1.08 9.21 -5.43
C ARG A 84 0.80 7.77 -5.01
N ASP A 85 0.04 7.02 -5.80
CA ASP A 85 -0.34 5.64 -5.53
C ASP A 85 -0.50 4.85 -6.84
N LYS A 86 0.59 4.21 -7.25
CA LYS A 86 0.61 3.38 -8.46
C LYS A 86 -0.39 2.24 -8.40
N LYS A 87 -0.50 1.58 -7.25
CA LYS A 87 -1.42 0.45 -7.07
C LYS A 87 -2.87 0.86 -7.36
N GLU A 88 -3.29 2.02 -6.86
CA GLU A 88 -4.64 2.54 -7.09
C GLU A 88 -4.87 2.91 -8.55
N ILE A 89 -3.93 3.63 -9.17
CA ILE A 89 -4.08 4.07 -10.58
C ILE A 89 -4.14 2.88 -11.54
N LEU A 90 -3.38 1.80 -11.27
CA LEU A 90 -3.41 0.59 -12.09
C LEU A 90 -4.78 -0.07 -12.21
N HIS A 91 -5.72 0.19 -11.30
CA HIS A 91 -7.10 -0.28 -11.45
C HIS A 91 -7.83 0.38 -12.61
N TYR A 92 -7.53 1.64 -12.89
CA TYR A 92 -8.23 2.46 -13.88
C TYR A 92 -7.46 2.58 -15.19
N TYR A 93 -6.16 2.71 -15.10
CA TYR A 93 -5.24 2.93 -16.21
C TYR A 93 -4.02 1.99 -16.09
N PRO A 94 -4.10 0.77 -16.65
CA PRO A 94 -2.97 -0.15 -16.67
C PRO A 94 -1.88 0.41 -17.60
N SER A 95 -0.85 0.99 -17.04
CA SER A 95 0.29 1.53 -17.78
C SER A 95 1.62 1.10 -17.16
N LYS A 96 2.58 0.71 -18.00
CA LYS A 96 3.94 0.39 -17.57
C LYS A 96 4.75 1.64 -17.20
N ALA A 97 4.32 2.81 -17.68
CA ALA A 97 4.98 4.08 -17.43
C ALA A 97 4.76 4.63 -16.00
N LEU A 98 3.82 4.07 -15.22
CA LEU A 98 3.51 4.53 -13.86
C LEU A 98 4.66 4.29 -12.88
N TYR A 99 5.03 5.34 -12.14
CA TYR A 99 6.04 5.29 -11.08
C TYR A 99 5.54 6.01 -9.82
N ASP A 100 5.42 5.28 -8.72
CA ASP A 100 5.02 5.81 -7.41
C ASP A 100 6.20 6.56 -6.77
N ILE A 101 6.00 7.85 -6.50
CA ILE A 101 6.99 8.73 -5.84
C ILE A 101 6.65 8.99 -4.37
N ASN A 102 5.65 8.32 -3.84
CA ASN A 102 5.21 8.40 -2.45
C ASN A 102 5.45 7.07 -1.72
N VAL A 103 6.61 6.48 -1.94
CA VAL A 103 7.00 5.19 -1.35
C VAL A 103 7.23 5.37 0.16
N PRO A 104 6.81 4.40 1.00
CA PRO A 104 7.09 4.47 2.43
C PRO A 104 8.60 4.56 2.71
N PRO A 105 9.04 5.46 3.59
CA PRO A 105 10.45 5.59 3.91
C PRO A 105 10.96 4.39 4.69
N THR A 106 12.23 4.05 4.48
CA THR A 106 12.95 3.02 5.24
C THR A 106 13.86 3.62 6.30
N THR A 107 14.01 4.95 6.34
CA THR A 107 14.78 5.71 7.32
C THR A 107 13.88 6.36 8.36
N TYR A 108 14.29 6.36 9.61
CA TYR A 108 13.59 6.96 10.75
C TYR A 108 14.49 8.00 11.41
N ILE A 109 13.92 9.17 11.75
CA ILE A 109 14.61 10.30 12.36
C ILE A 109 13.98 10.69 13.71
N ARG A 110 14.62 11.57 14.47
CA ARG A 110 14.04 12.14 15.70
C ARG A 110 13.03 13.27 15.41
N PRO A 111 11.89 13.35 16.13
CA PRO A 111 11.38 12.35 17.08
C PRO A 111 11.15 11.00 16.38
N LEU A 112 11.10 9.89 17.08
CA LEU A 112 11.05 8.52 16.57
C LEU A 112 9.81 8.30 15.69
N THR A 113 9.84 8.89 14.51
CA THR A 113 8.82 8.90 13.47
C THR A 113 9.47 8.56 12.14
N LYS A 114 8.70 8.56 11.07
CA LYS A 114 9.22 8.38 9.71
C LYS A 114 10.08 9.57 9.29
N ALA A 115 11.08 9.32 8.46
CA ALA A 115 11.92 10.38 7.86
C ALA A 115 11.09 11.37 7.02
N HIS A 116 10.08 10.85 6.31
CA HIS A 116 9.07 11.66 5.63
C HIS A 116 7.69 11.09 5.84
N GLU A 117 6.73 11.97 5.80
CA GLU A 117 5.34 11.59 5.91
C GLU A 117 4.81 11.08 4.56
N VAL A 118 4.15 9.94 4.59
CA VAL A 118 3.40 9.46 3.42
C VAL A 118 2.18 10.36 3.23
N ILE A 119 2.02 10.87 2.01
CA ILE A 119 0.95 11.80 1.70
C ILE A 119 -0.37 11.06 1.49
N TYR A 120 -1.36 11.37 2.33
CA TYR A 120 -2.72 10.86 2.25
C TYR A 120 -3.70 12.01 2.06
N TYR A 121 -4.34 12.04 0.89
CA TYR A 121 -5.38 13.02 0.60
C TYR A 121 -6.69 12.30 0.30
N LYS A 122 -7.74 12.73 1.00
CA LYS A 122 -9.12 12.35 0.72
C LYS A 122 -10.01 13.54 1.01
N HIS A 123 -10.96 13.81 0.14
CA HIS A 123 -12.03 14.72 0.48
C HIS A 123 -12.86 14.13 1.62
N LYS A 124 -13.10 14.92 2.64
CA LYS A 124 -14.01 14.59 3.73
C LYS A 124 -15.44 14.97 3.32
N ASP A 125 -15.98 14.26 2.36
CA ASP A 125 -17.36 14.39 1.96
C ASP A 125 -18.18 13.34 2.71
N GLU A 126 -19.32 13.71 3.25
CA GLU A 126 -20.22 12.80 3.98
C GLU A 126 -20.69 11.63 3.12
N LYS A 127 -20.84 11.83 1.82
CA LYS A 127 -21.28 10.81 0.86
C LYS A 127 -20.14 10.12 0.13
N ASN A 128 -18.90 10.63 0.23
CA ASN A 128 -17.73 10.14 -0.51
C ASN A 128 -17.96 9.99 -2.04
N ILE A 129 -18.83 10.82 -2.63
CA ILE A 129 -19.17 10.81 -4.05
C ILE A 129 -18.46 11.97 -4.73
N ASN A 130 -17.30 11.69 -5.28
CA ASN A 130 -16.40 12.71 -5.82
C ASN A 130 -16.97 13.45 -7.03
N THR A 131 -17.83 12.81 -7.81
CA THR A 131 -18.42 13.42 -9.01
C THR A 131 -19.29 14.64 -8.72
N PHE A 132 -19.72 14.84 -7.47
CA PHE A 132 -20.51 16.00 -7.04
C PHE A 132 -19.67 17.07 -6.33
N ILE A 133 -18.37 16.84 -6.14
CA ILE A 133 -17.47 17.83 -5.58
C ILE A 133 -16.97 18.71 -6.73
N PRO A 134 -16.99 20.05 -6.64
CA PRO A 134 -16.55 20.92 -7.71
C PRO A 134 -15.17 20.59 -8.26
N VAL A 135 -15.00 20.59 -9.58
CA VAL A 135 -13.71 20.31 -10.26
C VAL A 135 -12.58 21.15 -9.69
N ALA A 136 -12.85 22.42 -9.37
CA ALA A 136 -11.88 23.34 -8.79
C ALA A 136 -11.28 22.82 -7.47
N LYS A 137 -12.07 22.19 -6.60
CA LYS A 137 -11.60 21.63 -5.34
C LYS A 137 -10.73 20.40 -5.57
N HIS A 138 -11.09 19.56 -6.53
CA HIS A 138 -10.25 18.42 -6.92
C HIS A 138 -8.92 18.91 -7.50
N TYR A 139 -8.94 19.96 -8.32
CA TYR A 139 -7.74 20.56 -8.86
C TYR A 139 -6.82 21.07 -7.76
N GLU A 140 -7.35 21.84 -6.81
CA GLU A 140 -6.57 22.37 -5.67
C GLU A 140 -5.92 21.24 -4.87
N MET A 141 -6.64 20.16 -4.61
CA MET A 141 -6.12 18.99 -3.94
C MET A 141 -4.98 18.34 -4.75
N CYS A 142 -5.15 18.13 -6.05
CA CYS A 142 -4.13 17.51 -6.90
C CYS A 142 -2.88 18.37 -7.03
N GLU A 143 -3.03 19.69 -7.14
CA GLU A 143 -1.89 20.64 -7.15
C GLU A 143 -1.14 20.60 -5.81
N GLN A 144 -1.85 20.49 -4.69
CA GLN A 144 -1.23 20.34 -3.38
C GLN A 144 -0.42 19.03 -3.31
N ILE A 145 -1.02 17.90 -3.70
CA ILE A 145 -0.34 16.61 -3.75
C ILE A 145 0.93 16.68 -4.63
N TYR A 146 0.81 17.25 -5.83
CA TYR A 146 1.94 17.43 -6.72
C TYR A 146 3.04 18.28 -6.08
N ASN A 147 2.68 19.40 -5.47
CA ASN A 147 3.65 20.31 -4.85
C ASN A 147 4.39 19.65 -3.68
N ASP A 148 3.70 18.82 -2.90
CA ASP A 148 4.28 18.10 -1.77
C ASP A 148 5.23 16.97 -2.24
N LEU A 149 4.94 16.35 -3.39
CA LEU A 149 5.69 15.21 -3.89
C LEU A 149 6.72 15.52 -4.99
N LYS A 150 6.63 16.68 -5.64
CA LYS A 150 7.49 16.98 -6.81
C LYS A 150 8.99 16.89 -6.55
N LEU A 151 9.44 17.11 -5.31
CA LEU A 151 10.85 16.97 -4.96
C LEU A 151 11.33 15.53 -5.05
N ASN A 152 10.44 14.56 -4.84
CA ASN A 152 10.76 13.14 -4.91
C ASN A 152 11.02 12.65 -6.35
N ILE A 153 10.57 13.42 -7.36
CA ILE A 153 10.79 13.10 -8.79
C ILE A 153 12.28 13.04 -9.13
N ASN A 154 13.07 13.91 -8.51
CA ASN A 154 14.50 14.05 -8.79
C ASN A 154 15.39 13.38 -7.75
N GLN A 155 14.82 12.64 -6.80
CA GLN A 155 15.60 11.89 -5.81
C GLN A 155 16.20 10.64 -6.42
N ILE A 156 17.36 10.22 -5.87
CA ILE A 156 17.98 8.95 -6.25
C ILE A 156 17.06 7.81 -5.81
N LYS A 157 16.67 6.96 -6.76
CA LYS A 157 15.85 5.79 -6.51
C LYS A 157 16.66 4.73 -5.78
N THR A 158 16.08 4.17 -4.72
CA THR A 158 16.66 3.06 -3.98
C THR A 158 16.19 1.72 -4.56
N ASP A 159 16.90 0.64 -4.23
CA ASP A 159 16.46 -0.72 -4.59
C ASP A 159 15.07 -1.03 -4.02
N TYR A 160 14.74 -0.45 -2.86
CA TYR A 160 13.42 -0.58 -2.27
C TYR A 160 12.34 0.17 -3.10
N ASP A 161 12.63 1.36 -3.61
CA ASP A 161 11.70 2.09 -4.49
C ASP A 161 11.40 1.29 -5.76
N GLU A 162 12.43 0.70 -6.36
CA GLU A 162 12.29 -0.15 -7.55
C GLU A 162 11.50 -1.43 -7.24
N PHE A 163 11.80 -2.10 -6.13
CA PHE A 163 11.05 -3.26 -5.66
C PHE A 163 9.57 -2.91 -5.39
N PHE A 164 9.31 -1.80 -4.70
CA PHE A 164 7.97 -1.32 -4.42
C PHE A 164 7.19 -1.06 -5.71
N ASN A 165 7.80 -0.36 -6.66
CA ASN A 165 7.18 0.01 -7.92
C ASN A 165 6.95 -1.18 -8.86
N HIS A 166 7.93 -2.08 -8.99
CA HIS A 166 7.87 -3.17 -9.99
C HIS A 166 7.30 -4.47 -9.44
N ARG A 167 7.22 -4.63 -8.12
CA ARG A 167 6.71 -5.85 -7.49
C ARG A 167 5.53 -5.59 -6.58
N VAL A 168 5.72 -4.82 -5.51
CA VAL A 168 4.72 -4.67 -4.46
C VAL A 168 3.43 -4.07 -5.00
N SER A 169 3.49 -2.90 -5.64
CA SER A 169 2.30 -2.22 -6.17
C SER A 169 1.56 -3.05 -7.22
N VAL A 170 2.29 -3.75 -8.10
CA VAL A 170 1.70 -4.57 -9.17
C VAL A 170 1.03 -5.82 -8.62
N VAL A 171 1.70 -6.52 -7.70
CA VAL A 171 1.15 -7.76 -7.10
C VAL A 171 -0.09 -7.45 -6.27
N PHE A 172 -0.07 -6.40 -5.45
CA PHE A 172 -1.24 -6.04 -4.64
C PHE A 172 -2.40 -5.51 -5.49
N ASN A 173 -2.14 -4.79 -6.59
CA ASN A 173 -3.18 -4.45 -7.55
C ASN A 173 -3.83 -5.71 -8.15
N ALA A 174 -3.03 -6.71 -8.53
CA ALA A 174 -3.55 -7.98 -9.06
C ALA A 174 -4.39 -8.74 -8.01
N ILE A 175 -3.95 -8.78 -6.74
CA ILE A 175 -4.71 -9.39 -5.63
C ILE A 175 -6.05 -8.68 -5.44
N GLU A 176 -6.06 -7.35 -5.38
CA GLU A 176 -7.27 -6.55 -5.23
C GLU A 176 -8.25 -6.75 -6.39
N ARG A 177 -7.76 -6.83 -7.62
CA ARG A 177 -8.60 -7.09 -8.81
C ARG A 177 -9.16 -8.49 -8.85
N ASN A 178 -8.44 -9.46 -8.34
CA ASN A 178 -8.89 -10.85 -8.34
C ASN A 178 -10.00 -11.07 -7.31
N GLY A 179 -9.94 -10.46 -6.14
CA GLY A 179 -10.86 -10.72 -5.04
C GLY A 179 -10.86 -12.19 -4.59
N ILE A 180 -11.81 -12.54 -3.73
CA ILE A 180 -11.99 -13.90 -3.21
C ILE A 180 -13.44 -14.31 -3.36
N GLN A 181 -13.68 -15.54 -3.82
CA GLN A 181 -15.02 -16.12 -3.89
C GLN A 181 -15.51 -16.50 -2.50
N VAL A 182 -16.80 -16.31 -2.26
CA VAL A 182 -17.43 -16.59 -0.98
C VAL A 182 -18.73 -17.37 -1.13
N HIS A 183 -19.04 -18.16 -0.11
CA HIS A 183 -20.37 -18.73 0.08
C HIS A 183 -21.26 -17.66 0.72
N VAL A 184 -22.10 -17.01 -0.08
CA VAL A 184 -22.88 -15.82 0.29
C VAL A 184 -23.65 -16.00 1.61
N PRO A 185 -24.46 -17.07 1.84
CA PRO A 185 -25.21 -17.20 3.09
C PRO A 185 -24.30 -17.17 4.32
N THR A 186 -23.19 -17.93 4.31
CA THR A 186 -22.26 -17.95 5.45
C THR A 186 -21.50 -16.62 5.61
N PHE A 187 -21.22 -15.92 4.50
CA PHE A 187 -20.60 -14.62 4.59
C PHE A 187 -21.51 -13.57 5.23
N GLU A 188 -22.78 -13.55 4.85
CA GLU A 188 -23.77 -12.60 5.38
C GLU A 188 -24.10 -12.83 6.86
N GLU A 189 -23.96 -14.05 7.36
CA GLU A 189 -24.07 -14.36 8.79
C GLU A 189 -23.01 -13.64 9.65
N HIS A 190 -21.84 -13.37 9.09
CA HIS A 190 -20.69 -12.87 9.82
C HIS A 190 -20.31 -11.42 9.51
N PHE A 191 -20.72 -10.89 8.35
CA PHE A 191 -20.23 -9.60 7.84
C PHE A 191 -21.39 -8.70 7.40
N HIS A 192 -21.62 -8.58 6.11
CA HIS A 192 -22.62 -7.69 5.52
C HIS A 192 -23.24 -8.35 4.29
N THR A 193 -24.41 -7.86 3.88
CA THR A 193 -25.11 -8.32 2.67
C THR A 193 -24.27 -8.11 1.42
N LEU A 194 -24.32 -9.07 0.51
CA LEU A 194 -23.60 -9.07 -0.75
C LEU A 194 -24.53 -9.18 -1.95
N ASP A 195 -24.19 -8.42 -2.99
CA ASP A 195 -24.83 -8.51 -4.32
C ASP A 195 -24.06 -9.44 -5.27
N SER A 196 -22.97 -10.06 -4.81
CA SER A 196 -22.05 -10.87 -5.61
C SER A 196 -21.46 -12.02 -4.80
N GLU A 197 -21.10 -13.11 -5.45
CA GLU A 197 -20.38 -14.24 -4.84
C GLU A 197 -18.88 -13.96 -4.64
N ARG A 198 -18.43 -12.73 -4.85
CA ARG A 198 -17.03 -12.33 -4.73
C ARG A 198 -16.88 -11.08 -3.90
N VAL A 199 -15.91 -11.11 -3.01
CA VAL A 199 -15.55 -9.95 -2.18
C VAL A 199 -14.19 -9.42 -2.57
N TYR A 200 -14.04 -8.11 -2.42
CA TYR A 200 -12.81 -7.38 -2.72
C TYR A 200 -12.32 -6.68 -1.46
N THR A 201 -11.02 -6.50 -1.38
CA THR A 201 -10.36 -5.72 -0.32
C THR A 201 -9.45 -4.67 -0.93
N GLN A 202 -9.12 -3.65 -0.15
CA GLN A 202 -8.09 -2.69 -0.51
C GLN A 202 -6.95 -2.78 0.50
N PHE A 203 -5.72 -2.85 -0.02
CA PHE A 203 -4.51 -2.87 0.81
C PHE A 203 -3.91 -1.47 0.95
N ASN A 204 -3.65 -1.06 2.17
CA ASN A 204 -2.76 0.06 2.43
C ASN A 204 -1.32 -0.46 2.48
N LEU A 205 -0.53 -0.12 1.48
CA LEU A 205 0.89 -0.48 1.37
C LEU A 205 1.81 0.52 2.07
N LYS A 206 1.28 1.73 2.36
CA LYS A 206 2.03 2.87 2.87
C LYS A 206 1.94 2.97 4.40
N THR A 207 2.22 1.86 5.06
CA THR A 207 2.25 1.77 6.53
C THR A 207 3.65 2.07 7.06
N THR A 208 3.74 2.53 8.30
CA THR A 208 5.04 2.86 8.94
C THR A 208 6.00 1.69 9.01
N THR A 209 5.47 0.46 9.14
CA THR A 209 6.28 -0.77 9.23
C THR A 209 6.41 -1.49 7.90
N THR A 210 5.95 -0.90 6.80
CA THR A 210 5.85 -1.51 5.47
C THR A 210 4.98 -2.78 5.39
N ARG A 211 4.41 -3.23 6.52
CA ARG A 211 3.49 -4.37 6.54
C ARG A 211 2.13 -3.95 5.97
N PRO A 212 1.67 -4.55 4.86
CA PRO A 212 0.38 -4.21 4.28
C PRO A 212 -0.75 -4.44 5.27
N SER A 213 -1.67 -3.48 5.36
CA SER A 213 -2.93 -3.66 6.06
C SER A 213 -4.08 -3.62 5.06
N ASN A 214 -5.15 -4.36 5.32
CA ASN A 214 -6.29 -4.33 4.44
C ASN A 214 -7.57 -4.01 5.18
N LYS A 215 -8.46 -3.28 4.50
CA LYS A 215 -9.80 -3.01 4.98
C LYS A 215 -10.67 -2.55 3.81
N PHE A 216 -11.84 -3.14 3.69
CA PHE A 216 -12.88 -2.66 2.80
C PHE A 216 -14.26 -2.93 3.38
N LYS A 217 -15.20 -1.96 3.29
CA LYS A 217 -16.53 -2.03 3.90
C LYS A 217 -16.52 -2.46 5.38
N GLY A 218 -15.51 -2.00 6.13
CA GLY A 218 -15.36 -2.31 7.57
C GLY A 218 -14.73 -3.65 7.90
N VAL A 219 -14.52 -4.54 6.93
CA VAL A 219 -13.94 -5.87 7.16
C VAL A 219 -12.41 -5.84 7.01
N ASN A 220 -11.70 -6.33 8.02
CA ASN A 220 -10.26 -6.56 7.96
C ASN A 220 -10.00 -8.05 7.66
N TYR A 221 -9.85 -8.36 6.38
CA TYR A 221 -9.66 -9.75 5.92
C TYR A 221 -8.33 -10.38 6.36
N ALA A 222 -7.33 -9.57 6.73
CA ALA A 222 -6.06 -10.08 7.28
C ALA A 222 -6.15 -10.48 8.75
N ALA A 223 -7.22 -10.10 9.47
CA ALA A 223 -7.40 -10.33 10.90
C ALA A 223 -8.72 -11.02 11.23
N LEU A 224 -9.13 -11.97 10.39
CA LEU A 224 -10.36 -12.75 10.62
C LEU A 224 -10.25 -13.65 11.83
N ASN A 225 -11.31 -13.71 12.64
CA ASN A 225 -11.40 -14.61 13.78
C ASN A 225 -11.27 -16.08 13.32
N LYS A 226 -10.49 -16.85 14.06
CA LYS A 226 -10.26 -18.28 13.77
C LYS A 226 -11.33 -19.20 14.34
N GLU A 227 -12.06 -18.75 15.36
CA GLU A 227 -12.89 -19.61 16.20
C GLU A 227 -14.40 -19.49 15.90
N ASN A 228 -14.85 -18.34 15.37
CA ASN A 228 -16.28 -18.08 15.14
C ASN A 228 -16.83 -18.63 13.81
N GLY A 229 -16.03 -19.32 13.03
CA GLY A 229 -16.47 -19.92 11.75
C GLY A 229 -16.48 -18.98 10.54
N CYS A 230 -16.24 -17.68 10.69
CA CYS A 230 -16.31 -16.71 9.60
C CYS A 230 -15.36 -17.04 8.43
N ARG A 231 -14.25 -17.75 8.68
CA ARG A 231 -13.31 -18.17 7.62
C ARG A 231 -13.91 -19.20 6.65
N LYS A 232 -14.93 -19.94 7.06
CA LYS A 232 -15.65 -20.90 6.19
C LYS A 232 -16.43 -20.22 5.08
N SER A 233 -16.64 -18.90 5.19
CA SER A 233 -17.27 -18.10 4.14
C SER A 233 -16.42 -18.04 2.86
N PHE A 234 -15.09 -18.17 2.97
CA PHE A 234 -14.17 -18.07 1.84
C PHE A 234 -13.98 -19.42 1.20
N ILE A 235 -14.33 -19.52 -0.07
CA ILE A 235 -14.30 -20.76 -0.85
C ILE A 235 -13.38 -20.61 -2.05
N PRO A 236 -12.82 -21.71 -2.57
CA PRO A 236 -12.00 -21.66 -3.77
C PRO A 236 -12.85 -21.33 -5.01
N SER A 237 -12.30 -20.58 -5.95
CA SER A 237 -12.90 -20.37 -7.27
C SER A 237 -12.77 -21.62 -8.17
N ASN A 238 -11.95 -22.57 -7.75
CA ASN A 238 -11.76 -23.89 -8.36
C ASN A 238 -11.86 -24.94 -7.25
N ASN A 239 -11.13 -26.03 -7.34
CA ASN A 239 -11.27 -27.14 -6.38
C ASN A 239 -10.49 -26.96 -5.06
N TYR A 240 -9.55 -25.99 -4.99
CA TYR A 240 -8.58 -25.91 -3.88
C TYR A 240 -8.30 -24.48 -3.45
N LEU A 241 -8.11 -24.30 -2.13
CA LEU A 241 -7.40 -23.16 -1.53
C LEU A 241 -6.03 -23.65 -1.07
N TYR A 242 -4.99 -22.89 -1.40
CA TYR A 242 -3.64 -23.15 -0.93
C TYR A 242 -3.30 -22.15 0.18
N GLU A 243 -2.90 -22.66 1.34
CA GLU A 243 -2.33 -21.83 2.42
C GLU A 243 -0.81 -21.96 2.37
N ILE A 244 -0.14 -20.81 2.23
CA ILE A 244 1.33 -20.73 2.24
C ILE A 244 1.69 -19.83 3.41
N ASP A 245 2.39 -20.39 4.40
CA ASP A 245 2.85 -19.67 5.59
C ASP A 245 4.34 -19.89 5.82
N ILE A 246 5.05 -18.85 6.24
CA ILE A 246 6.47 -18.93 6.59
C ILE A 246 6.57 -19.21 8.08
N SER A 247 7.01 -20.41 8.43
CA SER A 247 7.16 -20.81 9.83
C SER A 247 8.13 -19.90 10.57
N ALA A 248 7.71 -19.41 11.74
CA ALA A 248 8.51 -18.55 12.62
C ALA A 248 9.21 -17.40 11.87
N TYR A 249 8.48 -16.68 10.98
CA TYR A 249 9.04 -15.66 10.09
C TYR A 249 9.92 -14.64 10.81
N HIS A 250 9.43 -14.01 11.90
CA HIS A 250 10.18 -12.99 12.62
C HIS A 250 11.45 -13.51 13.30
N PRO A 251 11.42 -14.64 14.05
CA PRO A 251 12.66 -15.25 14.54
C PRO A 251 13.63 -15.60 13.42
N SER A 252 13.14 -16.14 12.29
CA SER A 252 13.99 -16.51 11.14
C SER A 252 14.64 -15.30 10.49
N LEU A 253 13.92 -14.19 10.37
CA LEU A 253 14.46 -12.93 9.86
C LEU A 253 15.50 -12.35 10.84
N SER A 254 15.17 -12.36 12.14
CA SER A 254 16.08 -11.89 13.18
C SER A 254 17.41 -12.67 13.20
N CYS A 255 17.36 -13.98 12.93
CA CYS A 255 18.57 -14.81 12.80
C CYS A 255 19.54 -14.27 11.74
N ARG A 256 19.01 -13.82 10.59
CA ARG A 256 19.84 -13.25 9.52
C ARG A 256 20.48 -11.93 9.94
N LEU A 257 19.75 -11.09 10.71
CA LEU A 257 20.27 -9.81 11.17
C LEU A 257 21.40 -9.94 12.19
N VAL A 258 21.41 -11.03 12.98
CA VAL A 258 22.39 -11.24 14.05
C VAL A 258 23.37 -12.40 13.77
N ASP A 259 23.41 -12.88 12.54
CA ASP A 259 24.23 -14.02 12.13
C ASP A 259 24.15 -15.20 13.11
N TYR A 260 22.92 -15.74 13.23
CA TYR A 260 22.62 -16.88 14.09
C TYR A 260 21.79 -17.92 13.33
N SER A 261 21.98 -19.18 13.67
CA SER A 261 21.19 -20.30 13.13
C SER A 261 20.68 -21.20 14.24
N PHE A 262 19.37 -21.43 14.27
CA PHE A 262 18.80 -22.42 15.17
C PHE A 262 19.20 -23.84 14.73
N PRO A 263 19.42 -24.75 15.69
CA PRO A 263 19.82 -26.14 15.37
C PRO A 263 18.68 -26.97 14.76
N THR A 264 17.46 -26.47 14.78
CA THR A 264 16.27 -27.16 14.28
C THR A 264 15.39 -26.24 13.44
N VAL A 265 14.60 -26.83 12.52
CA VAL A 265 13.65 -26.08 11.67
C VAL A 265 12.50 -25.51 12.50
N ASP A 266 12.03 -26.25 13.53
CA ASP A 266 11.00 -25.74 14.44
C ASP A 266 11.62 -24.93 15.59
N ILE A 267 11.81 -23.65 15.32
CA ILE A 267 12.37 -22.69 16.26
C ILE A 267 11.58 -22.63 17.58
N HIS A 268 10.26 -22.71 17.52
CA HIS A 268 9.43 -22.58 18.71
C HIS A 268 9.48 -23.83 19.60
N SER A 269 9.59 -25.02 19.02
CA SER A 269 9.84 -26.26 19.78
C SER A 269 11.22 -26.25 20.43
N HIS A 270 12.24 -25.74 19.76
CA HIS A 270 13.56 -25.57 20.35
C HIS A 270 13.54 -24.59 21.53
N LEU A 271 12.95 -23.40 21.33
CA LEU A 271 12.84 -22.40 22.38
C LEU A 271 11.93 -22.86 23.54
N GLN A 272 10.91 -23.65 23.26
CA GLN A 272 10.08 -24.29 24.30
C GLN A 272 10.90 -25.11 25.30
N GLN A 273 11.84 -25.89 24.78
CA GLN A 273 12.74 -26.70 25.64
C GLN A 273 13.66 -25.79 26.46
N LEU A 274 14.21 -24.73 25.86
CA LEU A 274 15.09 -23.79 26.54
C LEU A 274 14.36 -22.96 27.62
N TYR A 275 13.12 -22.60 27.38
CA TYR A 275 12.30 -21.85 28.33
C TYR A 275 11.68 -22.74 29.43
N GLY A 276 11.50 -24.03 29.19
CA GLY A 276 10.79 -24.94 30.09
C GLY A 276 9.28 -24.64 30.18
N VAL A 277 8.64 -24.22 29.11
CA VAL A 277 7.23 -23.81 29.05
C VAL A 277 6.47 -24.58 27.97
N SER A 278 5.16 -24.36 27.84
CA SER A 278 4.38 -24.92 26.73
C SER A 278 4.74 -24.28 25.37
N TYR A 279 4.44 -24.96 24.27
CA TYR A 279 4.67 -24.45 22.89
C TYR A 279 3.99 -23.10 22.64
N LYS A 280 2.76 -22.93 23.14
CA LYS A 280 2.03 -21.65 23.02
C LYS A 280 2.73 -20.53 23.78
N GLU A 281 3.13 -20.79 25.01
CA GLU A 281 3.87 -19.83 25.82
C GLU A 281 5.24 -19.50 25.24
N SER A 282 5.93 -20.48 24.65
CA SER A 282 7.20 -20.27 23.93
C SER A 282 7.04 -19.25 22.80
N LYS A 283 5.98 -19.35 21.99
CA LYS A 283 5.66 -18.35 20.96
C LYS A 283 5.46 -16.96 21.54
N GLU A 284 4.62 -16.85 22.56
CA GLU A 284 4.33 -15.57 23.21
C GLU A 284 5.57 -14.94 23.84
N LEU A 285 6.39 -15.72 24.54
CA LEU A 285 7.64 -15.25 25.15
C LEU A 285 8.64 -14.80 24.10
N THR A 286 8.76 -15.53 22.99
CA THR A 286 9.65 -15.16 21.90
C THR A 286 9.24 -13.82 21.29
N PHE A 287 7.97 -13.64 20.98
CA PHE A 287 7.48 -12.36 20.45
C PHE A 287 7.62 -11.21 21.45
N LYS A 288 7.31 -11.43 22.73
CA LYS A 288 7.50 -10.39 23.76
C LYS A 288 8.96 -9.92 23.82
N GLN A 289 9.93 -10.84 23.68
CA GLN A 289 11.34 -10.48 23.71
C GLN A 289 11.82 -9.77 22.43
N LEU A 290 11.33 -10.18 21.26
CA LEU A 290 11.67 -9.54 20.00
C LEU A 290 11.10 -8.12 19.86
N TYR A 291 9.90 -7.87 20.41
CA TYR A 291 9.23 -6.58 20.30
C TYR A 291 9.36 -5.69 21.54
N GLY A 292 9.55 -6.25 22.72
CA GLY A 292 9.58 -5.51 23.97
C GLY A 292 10.95 -5.47 24.66
N GLY A 293 11.94 -6.11 24.06
CA GLY A 293 13.29 -6.23 24.63
C GLY A 293 13.53 -7.53 25.38
N VAL A 294 14.77 -7.99 25.35
CA VAL A 294 15.20 -9.28 25.90
C VAL A 294 15.13 -9.30 27.42
N PHE A 295 14.42 -10.26 27.99
CA PHE A 295 14.29 -10.43 29.42
C PHE A 295 15.61 -10.89 30.05
N LYS A 296 15.96 -10.34 31.25
CA LYS A 296 17.21 -10.63 31.95
C LYS A 296 17.51 -12.12 32.08
N GLN A 297 16.50 -12.92 32.38
CA GLN A 297 16.60 -14.38 32.57
C GLN A 297 16.96 -15.15 31.31
N TYR A 298 16.76 -14.58 30.12
CA TYR A 298 17.03 -15.23 28.82
C TYR A 298 18.22 -14.64 28.07
N LYS A 299 18.89 -13.62 28.64
CA LYS A 299 20.09 -13.01 28.03
C LYS A 299 21.28 -13.97 27.92
N HIS A 300 21.27 -15.08 28.66
CA HIS A 300 22.29 -16.12 28.56
C HIS A 300 22.12 -17.02 27.33
N LEU A 301 20.94 -17.03 26.69
CA LEU A 301 20.70 -17.76 25.45
C LEU A 301 21.35 -16.99 24.28
N GLU A 302 22.20 -17.65 23.51
CA GLU A 302 23.02 -17.02 22.47
C GLU A 302 22.20 -16.15 21.50
N PHE A 303 21.07 -16.66 20.97
CA PHE A 303 20.20 -15.91 20.09
C PHE A 303 19.75 -14.58 20.73
N PHE A 304 19.24 -14.61 21.95
CA PHE A 304 18.75 -13.41 22.62
C PHE A 304 19.88 -12.48 23.09
N SER A 305 21.04 -13.03 23.41
CA SER A 305 22.23 -12.22 23.67
C SER A 305 22.62 -11.38 22.43
N LYS A 306 22.65 -12.03 21.27
CA LYS A 306 22.94 -11.34 19.99
C LYS A 306 21.87 -10.30 19.66
N ILE A 307 20.59 -10.60 19.85
CA ILE A 307 19.49 -9.63 19.67
C ILE A 307 19.63 -8.41 20.62
N ASP A 308 19.95 -8.64 21.90
CA ASP A 308 20.13 -7.54 22.88
C ASP A 308 21.28 -6.63 22.49
N ILE A 309 22.37 -7.19 22.00
CA ILE A 309 23.52 -6.43 21.48
C ILE A 309 23.12 -5.62 20.25
N TYR A 310 22.55 -6.27 19.25
CA TYR A 310 22.14 -5.66 17.99
C TYR A 310 21.17 -4.48 18.21
N VAL A 311 20.15 -4.67 19.04
CA VAL A 311 19.19 -3.60 19.37
C VAL A 311 19.88 -2.41 20.08
N LYS A 312 20.86 -2.67 20.97
CA LYS A 312 21.63 -1.60 21.62
C LYS A 312 22.50 -0.84 20.64
N GLU A 313 23.13 -1.52 19.69
CA GLU A 313 23.92 -0.89 18.63
C GLU A 313 23.05 0.03 17.79
N LEU A 314 21.85 -0.44 17.38
CA LEU A 314 20.89 0.40 16.67
C LEU A 314 20.48 1.65 17.47
N TRP A 315 20.22 1.50 18.78
CA TRP A 315 19.90 2.65 19.65
C TRP A 315 21.06 3.61 19.79
N ASN A 316 22.30 3.12 19.94
CA ASN A 316 23.49 3.97 20.02
C ASN A 316 23.67 4.77 18.71
N THR A 317 23.52 4.13 17.56
CA THR A 317 23.54 4.79 16.25
C THR A 317 22.46 5.85 16.15
N PHE A 318 21.21 5.53 16.53
CA PHE A 318 20.13 6.49 16.52
C PHE A 318 20.35 7.68 17.48
N GLU A 319 20.99 7.44 18.62
CA GLU A 319 21.32 8.51 19.59
C GLU A 319 22.45 9.41 19.10
N SER A 320 23.45 8.85 18.39
CA SER A 320 24.57 9.62 17.84
C SER A 320 24.18 10.38 16.56
N ASP A 321 23.53 9.71 15.63
CA ASP A 321 23.33 10.22 14.29
C ASP A 321 21.94 10.91 14.12
N GLY A 322 21.01 10.65 15.03
CA GLY A 322 19.64 11.18 14.98
C GLY A 322 18.73 10.46 14.00
N GLU A 323 19.28 9.48 13.27
CA GLU A 323 18.52 8.67 12.29
C GLU A 323 18.95 7.23 12.31
N ILE A 324 18.10 6.35 11.77
CA ILE A 324 18.38 4.94 11.55
C ILE A 324 17.67 4.45 10.29
N THR A 325 18.39 3.76 9.43
CA THR A 325 17.82 3.12 8.24
C THR A 325 17.54 1.65 8.51
N CYS A 326 16.38 1.16 8.06
CA CYS A 326 16.04 -0.25 8.13
C CYS A 326 17.07 -1.07 7.35
N PRO A 327 17.67 -2.10 7.95
CA PRO A 327 18.74 -2.89 7.31
C PRO A 327 18.24 -3.92 6.27
N VAL A 328 17.00 -3.82 5.83
CA VAL A 328 16.38 -4.77 4.88
C VAL A 328 16.26 -4.17 3.50
#